data_c60c9891166987c1e9751e478c0d2908
#
_entry.id   c60c9891166987c1e9751e478c0d2908
#
_cell.length_a   1.000
_cell.length_b   1.000
_cell.length_c   1.000
_cell.angle_alpha   90.00
_cell.angle_beta   90.00
_cell.angle_gamma   90.00
#
_symmetry.space_group_name_H-M   'P 1'
#
loop_
_entity.id
_entity.type
_entity.pdbx_description
1 polymer ?
#
loop_
_entity_poly.entity_id
_entity_poly.type
_entity_poly.pdbx_seq_one_letter_code
_entity_poly.pdbx_strand_id
1 'polypeptide(L)'
;MKVIIFSKTTFLFIICFLILFSTHLYSKTLEKTRVSLDNPWGMSWIDDNLLITQKSGEIFLVNTNDYSQTKIDHNIPFVQHGQGGLLDIVSDKNIVWVTGSIKKNGKYTTAIYLAELKNNILINEKLIYEALPYFSNGKHFGSRIEILDDYLYASIGERGKGMIAQDFSNSIGSIIRIHKNGEIPDDNPFISGNNWLPELYQIGIRNPQGMTLDPQTNSIYISNHGPKGGDFIGKVVSGSKYGWKKIGWG
;
A
#
# COMPACT_ATOMS: atom_id res chain seq x y z
N MET A 1 56.89 33.36 -3.28
CA MET A 1 56.08 32.10 -3.33
C MET A 1 56.37 31.30 -2.04
N LYS A 2 55.43 31.27 -1.07
CA LYS A 2 55.61 30.53 0.18
C LYS A 2 55.18 29.10 -0.07
N VAL A 3 56.10 28.16 -0.01
CA VAL A 3 55.81 26.72 -0.05
C VAL A 3 55.39 26.29 1.36
N ILE A 4 54.18 25.83 1.49
CA ILE A 4 53.66 25.26 2.75
C ILE A 4 54.10 23.79 2.77
N ILE A 5 55.08 23.47 3.63
CA ILE A 5 55.50 22.08 3.87
C ILE A 5 54.68 21.52 5.02
N PHE A 6 53.76 20.63 4.72
CA PHE A 6 53.03 19.85 5.75
C PHE A 6 53.97 18.82 6.39
N SER A 7 53.97 18.69 7.72
CA SER A 7 54.73 17.66 8.42
C SER A 7 54.19 16.29 8.05
N LYS A 8 55.05 15.27 8.06
CA LYS A 8 54.63 13.84 7.82
C LYS A 8 53.45 13.41 8.67
N THR A 9 53.36 13.90 9.88
CA THR A 9 52.26 13.64 10.81
C THR A 9 50.94 14.27 10.33
N THR A 10 50.98 15.49 9.83
CA THR A 10 49.79 16.18 9.28
C THR A 10 49.27 15.47 8.03
N PHE A 11 50.16 15.00 7.19
CA PHE A 11 49.83 14.24 5.97
C PHE A 11 49.19 12.87 6.31
N LEU A 12 49.71 12.19 7.35
CA LEU A 12 49.17 10.91 7.82
C LEU A 12 47.75 11.12 8.43
N PHE A 13 47.51 12.21 9.18
CA PHE A 13 46.19 12.53 9.73
C PHE A 13 45.16 12.83 8.63
N ILE A 14 45.56 13.53 7.57
CA ILE A 14 44.66 13.81 6.43
C ILE A 14 44.30 12.51 5.69
N ILE A 15 45.25 11.58 5.50
CA ILE A 15 44.99 10.29 4.87
C ILE A 15 44.07 9.43 5.75
N CYS A 16 44.34 9.34 7.06
CA CYS A 16 43.45 8.63 7.98
C CYS A 16 42.05 9.23 8.06
N PHE A 17 41.91 10.56 7.99
CA PHE A 17 40.62 11.24 7.95
C PHE A 17 39.86 10.98 6.65
N LEU A 18 40.53 10.92 5.51
CA LEU A 18 39.94 10.56 4.22
C LEU A 18 39.52 9.08 4.16
N ILE A 19 40.27 8.18 4.82
CA ILE A 19 39.91 6.75 4.90
C ILE A 19 38.70 6.53 5.84
N LEU A 20 38.60 7.31 6.93
CA LEU A 20 37.45 7.23 7.84
C LEU A 20 36.15 7.81 7.25
N PHE A 21 36.24 8.68 6.23
CA PHE A 21 35.10 9.22 5.51
C PHE A 21 34.76 8.47 4.21
N SER A 22 35.47 7.39 3.89
CA SER A 22 34.94 6.44 2.90
C SER A 22 33.77 5.66 3.53
N THR A 23 32.68 6.37 3.81
CA THR A 23 31.38 5.73 3.91
C THR A 23 31.19 4.96 2.62
N HIS A 24 31.19 3.67 2.69
CA HIS A 24 30.79 2.81 1.57
C HIS A 24 29.37 3.24 1.22
N LEU A 25 29.24 4.11 0.24
CA LEU A 25 28.00 4.29 -0.49
C LEU A 25 27.73 2.93 -1.17
N TYR A 26 27.10 2.02 -0.43
CA TYR A 26 26.53 0.83 -1.02
C TYR A 26 25.44 1.32 -1.98
N SER A 27 25.81 1.52 -3.22
CA SER A 27 24.86 1.57 -4.30
C SER A 27 24.12 0.23 -4.28
N LYS A 28 22.88 0.22 -3.80
CA LYS A 28 22.01 -0.95 -3.95
C LYS A 28 21.79 -1.13 -5.43
N THR A 29 22.51 -2.04 -6.04
CA THR A 29 22.28 -2.43 -7.43
C THR A 29 20.99 -3.24 -7.48
N LEU A 30 20.13 -2.92 -8.46
CA LEU A 30 18.97 -3.73 -8.76
C LEU A 30 19.45 -5.03 -9.41
N GLU A 31 19.11 -6.16 -8.82
CA GLU A 31 19.37 -7.48 -9.38
C GLU A 31 18.11 -8.02 -10.06
N LYS A 32 18.27 -8.54 -11.27
CA LYS A 32 17.19 -9.22 -11.97
C LYS A 32 17.05 -10.63 -11.38
N THR A 33 15.90 -10.90 -10.76
CA THR A 33 15.56 -12.23 -10.26
C THR A 33 15.14 -13.16 -11.40
N ARG A 34 15.00 -14.46 -11.10
CA ARG A 34 14.44 -15.47 -12.02
C ARG A 34 12.91 -15.56 -11.95
N VAL A 35 12.29 -14.77 -11.06
CA VAL A 35 10.84 -14.74 -10.89
C VAL A 35 10.20 -14.16 -12.14
N SER A 36 9.23 -14.88 -12.71
CA SER A 36 8.42 -14.43 -13.83
C SER A 36 6.96 -14.48 -13.46
N LEU A 37 6.33 -13.31 -13.38
CA LEU A 37 4.93 -13.12 -13.00
C LEU A 37 4.23 -12.27 -14.04
N ASP A 38 2.94 -12.53 -14.26
CA ASP A 38 2.11 -11.73 -15.15
C ASP A 38 1.31 -10.69 -14.37
N ASN A 39 1.58 -9.40 -14.64
CA ASN A 39 0.92 -8.27 -13.97
C ASN A 39 0.93 -8.37 -12.42
N PRO A 40 2.10 -8.54 -11.76
CA PRO A 40 2.19 -8.55 -10.31
C PRO A 40 1.69 -7.21 -9.75
N TRP A 41 0.93 -7.26 -8.65
CA TRP A 41 0.30 -6.07 -8.10
C TRP A 41 0.70 -5.76 -6.65
N GLY A 42 0.41 -6.67 -5.73
CA GLY A 42 0.72 -6.56 -4.32
C GLY A 42 1.84 -7.51 -3.91
N MET A 43 2.57 -7.14 -2.86
CA MET A 43 3.66 -7.94 -2.34
C MET A 43 3.76 -7.76 -0.83
N SER A 44 3.88 -8.86 -0.10
CA SER A 44 4.09 -8.88 1.35
C SER A 44 5.13 -9.90 1.75
N TRP A 45 5.93 -9.58 2.75
CA TRP A 45 6.79 -10.55 3.39
C TRP A 45 5.97 -11.52 4.25
N ILE A 46 6.31 -12.80 4.19
CA ILE A 46 5.85 -13.83 5.11
C ILE A 46 7.04 -14.74 5.44
N ASP A 47 7.48 -14.70 6.68
CA ASP A 47 8.77 -15.26 7.08
C ASP A 47 9.89 -14.79 6.11
N ASP A 48 10.67 -15.71 5.56
CA ASP A 48 11.73 -15.43 4.59
C ASP A 48 11.25 -15.48 3.12
N ASN A 49 9.95 -15.45 2.89
CA ASN A 49 9.36 -15.54 1.56
C ASN A 49 8.55 -14.29 1.21
N LEU A 50 8.15 -14.17 -0.04
CA LEU A 50 7.26 -13.11 -0.53
C LEU A 50 5.94 -13.71 -1.03
N LEU A 51 4.82 -13.23 -0.48
CA LEU A 51 3.52 -13.40 -1.09
C LEU A 51 3.36 -12.33 -2.16
N ILE A 52 3.01 -12.74 -3.38
CA ILE A 52 2.81 -11.81 -4.49
C ILE A 52 1.47 -12.12 -5.17
N THR A 53 0.63 -11.09 -5.30
CA THR A 53 -0.62 -11.19 -6.06
C THR A 53 -0.39 -10.83 -7.51
N GLN A 54 -1.07 -11.52 -8.40
CA GLN A 54 -1.27 -11.09 -9.78
C GLN A 54 -2.69 -10.55 -9.95
N LYS A 55 -2.81 -9.49 -10.71
CA LYS A 55 -4.10 -8.85 -10.96
C LYS A 55 -5.13 -9.79 -11.61
N SER A 56 -4.66 -10.80 -12.30
CA SER A 56 -5.46 -11.89 -12.92
C SER A 56 -6.10 -12.82 -11.89
N GLY A 57 -5.61 -12.84 -10.65
CA GLY A 57 -6.20 -13.60 -9.56
C GLY A 57 -5.29 -14.65 -8.95
N GLU A 58 -4.08 -14.83 -9.44
CA GLU A 58 -3.15 -15.76 -8.81
C GLU A 58 -2.45 -15.10 -7.63
N ILE A 59 -2.12 -15.93 -6.64
CA ILE A 59 -1.22 -15.59 -5.53
C ILE A 59 -0.06 -16.58 -5.57
N PHE A 60 1.16 -16.07 -5.44
CA PHE A 60 2.37 -16.88 -5.39
C PHE A 60 3.14 -16.64 -4.10
N LEU A 61 3.63 -17.71 -3.50
CA LEU A 61 4.68 -17.69 -2.50
C LEU A 61 6.01 -17.85 -3.23
N VAL A 62 6.87 -16.86 -3.14
CA VAL A 62 8.19 -16.83 -3.77
C VAL A 62 9.26 -16.98 -2.70
N ASN A 63 10.04 -18.04 -2.79
CA ASN A 63 11.20 -18.23 -1.92
C ASN A 63 12.32 -17.25 -2.31
N THR A 64 12.85 -16.50 -1.36
CA THR A 64 13.85 -15.45 -1.67
C THR A 64 15.27 -15.98 -1.84
N ASN A 65 15.55 -17.24 -1.47
CA ASN A 65 16.87 -17.85 -1.61
C ASN A 65 17.10 -18.44 -3.02
N ASP A 66 16.09 -19.14 -3.56
CA ASP A 66 16.20 -19.85 -4.82
C ASP A 66 15.23 -19.35 -5.91
N TYR A 67 14.35 -18.42 -5.56
CA TYR A 67 13.31 -17.85 -6.42
C TYR A 67 12.28 -18.86 -6.93
N SER A 68 12.15 -20.01 -6.26
CA SER A 68 11.07 -20.95 -6.55
C SER A 68 9.72 -20.33 -6.25
N GLN A 69 8.73 -20.67 -7.07
CA GLN A 69 7.40 -20.09 -7.00
C GLN A 69 6.38 -21.20 -6.73
N THR A 70 5.64 -21.05 -5.63
CA THR A 70 4.53 -21.95 -5.29
C THR A 70 3.23 -21.19 -5.41
N LYS A 71 2.30 -21.70 -6.22
CA LYS A 71 0.96 -21.12 -6.32
C LYS A 71 0.20 -21.38 -5.03
N ILE A 72 -0.48 -20.34 -4.53
CA ILE A 72 -1.38 -20.40 -3.38
C ILE A 72 -2.81 -20.51 -3.91
N ASP A 73 -3.51 -21.56 -3.55
CA ASP A 73 -4.91 -21.75 -3.89
C ASP A 73 -5.81 -20.89 -3.00
N HIS A 74 -6.87 -20.33 -3.56
CA HIS A 74 -7.83 -19.52 -2.81
C HIS A 74 -9.19 -19.43 -3.53
N ASN A 75 -10.24 -19.06 -2.74
CA ASN A 75 -11.59 -18.80 -3.24
C ASN A 75 -12.02 -17.34 -3.04
N ILE A 76 -11.09 -16.41 -2.81
CA ILE A 76 -11.40 -14.98 -2.65
C ILE A 76 -12.12 -14.47 -3.89
N PRO A 77 -13.36 -13.97 -3.77
CA PRO A 77 -14.09 -13.39 -4.89
C PRO A 77 -13.44 -12.10 -5.37
N PHE A 78 -13.20 -12.01 -6.66
CA PHE A 78 -12.72 -10.78 -7.31
C PHE A 78 -13.22 -10.71 -8.75
N VAL A 79 -13.12 -9.53 -9.36
CA VAL A 79 -13.48 -9.33 -10.78
C VAL A 79 -12.47 -8.42 -11.44
N GLN A 80 -11.86 -8.88 -12.54
CA GLN A 80 -11.08 -7.98 -13.39
C GLN A 80 -12.00 -7.01 -14.14
N HIS A 81 -11.81 -5.72 -13.93
CA HIS A 81 -12.51 -4.67 -14.66
C HIS A 81 -11.69 -3.39 -14.70
N GLY A 82 -11.12 -3.06 -15.86
CA GLY A 82 -10.23 -1.91 -16.02
C GLY A 82 -8.98 -2.02 -15.13
N GLN A 83 -8.85 -1.14 -14.15
CA GLN A 83 -7.76 -1.15 -13.18
C GLN A 83 -7.99 -2.15 -12.02
N GLY A 84 -9.19 -2.69 -11.87
CA GLY A 84 -9.52 -3.68 -10.84
C GLY A 84 -9.06 -5.09 -11.16
N GLY A 85 -9.05 -5.95 -10.16
CA GLY A 85 -8.63 -7.36 -10.17
C GLY A 85 -8.41 -7.85 -8.76
N LEU A 86 -7.61 -8.90 -8.57
CA LEU A 86 -6.98 -9.20 -7.30
C LEU A 86 -5.83 -8.20 -7.12
N LEU A 87 -5.77 -7.49 -5.99
CA LEU A 87 -4.93 -6.30 -5.88
C LEU A 87 -3.85 -6.49 -4.81
N ASP A 88 -3.93 -5.81 -3.68
CA ASP A 88 -2.86 -5.86 -2.70
C ASP A 88 -2.99 -7.01 -1.71
N ILE A 89 -1.89 -7.32 -1.03
CA ILE A 89 -1.81 -8.35 0.00
C ILE A 89 -0.85 -7.89 1.10
N VAL A 90 -1.23 -8.10 2.35
CA VAL A 90 -0.35 -7.96 3.51
C VAL A 90 -0.50 -9.14 4.43
N SER A 91 0.52 -9.46 5.22
CA SER A 91 0.50 -10.60 6.13
C SER A 91 1.05 -10.25 7.51
N ASP A 92 0.52 -10.91 8.52
CA ASP A 92 1.04 -10.97 9.88
C ASP A 92 1.04 -12.45 10.29
N LYS A 93 2.22 -13.06 10.30
CA LYS A 93 2.40 -14.52 10.42
C LYS A 93 1.64 -15.24 9.30
N ASN A 94 0.77 -16.19 9.66
CA ASN A 94 -0.06 -16.94 8.72
C ASN A 94 -1.41 -16.26 8.39
N ILE A 95 -1.71 -15.12 8.99
CA ILE A 95 -2.91 -14.36 8.66
C ILE A 95 -2.60 -13.39 7.52
N VAL A 96 -3.47 -13.35 6.54
CA VAL A 96 -3.32 -12.50 5.36
C VAL A 96 -4.57 -11.66 5.14
N TRP A 97 -4.35 -10.44 4.66
CA TRP A 97 -5.42 -9.56 4.19
C TRP A 97 -5.18 -9.29 2.71
N VAL A 98 -6.21 -9.51 1.93
CA VAL A 98 -6.15 -9.37 0.47
C VAL A 98 -7.20 -8.37 0.02
N THR A 99 -6.80 -7.44 -0.83
CA THR A 99 -7.74 -6.51 -1.45
C THR A 99 -8.07 -6.96 -2.87
N GLY A 100 -9.28 -6.67 -3.29
CA GLY A 100 -9.70 -6.96 -4.66
C GLY A 100 -10.88 -6.08 -5.07
N SER A 101 -11.11 -5.99 -6.37
CA SER A 101 -12.34 -5.40 -6.87
C SER A 101 -13.44 -6.44 -6.98
N ILE A 102 -14.62 -6.09 -6.47
CA ILE A 102 -15.81 -6.95 -6.48
C ILE A 102 -16.94 -6.30 -7.28
N LYS A 103 -17.91 -7.12 -7.71
CA LYS A 103 -19.05 -6.68 -8.52
C LYS A 103 -20.37 -6.98 -7.83
N LYS A 104 -21.27 -5.98 -7.84
CA LYS A 104 -22.66 -6.15 -7.39
C LYS A 104 -23.57 -5.31 -8.30
N ASN A 105 -24.60 -5.93 -8.87
CA ASN A 105 -25.57 -5.26 -9.74
C ASN A 105 -24.93 -4.44 -10.90
N GLY A 106 -23.92 -5.00 -11.57
CA GLY A 106 -23.23 -4.34 -12.68
C GLY A 106 -22.27 -3.20 -12.28
N LYS A 107 -22.08 -2.95 -10.99
CA LYS A 107 -21.19 -1.94 -10.44
C LYS A 107 -20.06 -2.59 -9.65
N TYR A 108 -18.95 -1.88 -9.44
CA TYR A 108 -17.71 -2.39 -8.87
C TYR A 108 -17.22 -1.51 -7.73
N THR A 109 -16.56 -2.12 -6.74
CA THR A 109 -15.89 -1.43 -5.66
C THR A 109 -14.66 -2.19 -5.18
N THR A 110 -13.90 -1.60 -4.25
CA THR A 110 -12.79 -2.25 -3.55
C THR A 110 -13.31 -2.98 -2.32
N ALA A 111 -12.82 -4.19 -2.11
CA ALA A 111 -13.14 -5.01 -0.93
C ALA A 111 -11.85 -5.52 -0.26
N ILE A 112 -11.94 -5.86 1.02
CA ILE A 112 -10.86 -6.43 1.83
C ILE A 112 -11.34 -7.77 2.38
N TYR A 113 -10.51 -8.78 2.18
CA TYR A 113 -10.72 -10.13 2.69
C TYR A 113 -9.65 -10.47 3.72
N LEU A 114 -10.05 -11.14 4.78
CA LEU A 114 -9.19 -11.79 5.76
C LEU A 114 -9.16 -13.29 5.44
N ALA A 115 -7.99 -13.91 5.51
CA ALA A 115 -7.82 -15.35 5.36
C ALA A 115 -6.63 -15.85 6.20
N GLU A 116 -6.51 -17.16 6.30
CA GLU A 116 -5.38 -17.85 6.92
C GLU A 116 -4.63 -18.66 5.86
N LEU A 117 -3.31 -18.45 5.75
CA LEU A 117 -2.46 -19.27 4.88
C LEU A 117 -2.07 -20.56 5.62
N LYS A 118 -2.43 -21.71 5.03
CA LYS A 118 -2.10 -23.03 5.56
C LYS A 118 -1.84 -24.01 4.41
N ASN A 119 -0.65 -24.62 4.40
CA ASN A 119 -0.28 -25.61 3.39
C ASN A 119 -0.50 -25.14 1.93
N ASN A 120 -0.09 -23.92 1.63
CA ASN A 120 -0.23 -23.26 0.33
C ASN A 120 -1.69 -23.07 -0.14
N ILE A 121 -2.62 -22.97 0.79
CA ILE A 121 -4.02 -22.66 0.53
C ILE A 121 -4.46 -21.56 1.48
N LEU A 122 -5.21 -20.57 0.98
CA LEU A 122 -5.96 -19.66 1.85
C LEU A 122 -7.24 -20.33 2.29
N ILE A 123 -7.45 -20.35 3.59
CA ILE A 123 -8.65 -20.93 4.23
C ILE A 123 -9.35 -19.87 5.08
N ASN A 124 -10.59 -20.12 5.47
CA ASN A 124 -11.40 -19.23 6.32
C ASN A 124 -11.55 -17.82 5.72
N GLU A 125 -11.61 -17.72 4.40
CA GLU A 125 -11.73 -16.43 3.70
C GLU A 125 -13.03 -15.74 4.11
N LYS A 126 -12.89 -14.52 4.61
CA LYS A 126 -13.99 -13.69 5.10
C LYS A 126 -13.90 -12.30 4.49
N LEU A 127 -14.98 -11.81 3.89
CA LEU A 127 -15.13 -10.40 3.56
C LEU A 127 -15.24 -9.59 4.85
N ILE A 128 -14.31 -8.69 5.09
CA ILE A 128 -14.29 -7.84 6.29
C ILE A 128 -14.60 -6.36 6.00
N TYR A 129 -14.47 -5.94 4.74
CA TYR A 129 -14.82 -4.58 4.34
C TYR A 129 -15.18 -4.51 2.85
N GLU A 130 -16.13 -3.66 2.50
CA GLU A 130 -16.43 -3.23 1.14
C GLU A 130 -16.64 -1.72 1.07
N ALA A 131 -15.96 -1.05 0.14
CA ALA A 131 -16.07 0.39 -0.01
C ALA A 131 -17.39 0.79 -0.69
N LEU A 132 -18.03 1.86 -0.21
CA LEU A 132 -19.29 2.36 -0.72
C LEU A 132 -19.19 3.82 -1.19
N PRO A 133 -19.93 4.20 -2.25
CA PRO A 133 -20.78 3.38 -3.11
C PRO A 133 -20.02 2.64 -4.23
N TYR A 134 -20.71 1.70 -4.88
CA TYR A 134 -20.22 1.02 -6.09
C TYR A 134 -20.41 1.87 -7.35
N PHE A 135 -19.51 1.73 -8.33
CA PHE A 135 -19.57 2.43 -9.63
C PHE A 135 -19.41 1.48 -10.82
N SER A 136 -19.99 1.85 -11.96
CA SER A 136 -19.92 1.04 -13.18
C SER A 136 -18.57 1.11 -13.91
N ASN A 137 -17.73 2.13 -13.63
CA ASN A 137 -16.43 2.27 -14.27
C ASN A 137 -15.33 1.42 -13.61
N GLY A 138 -14.27 1.17 -14.37
CA GLY A 138 -13.10 0.40 -13.93
C GLY A 138 -11.89 1.25 -13.51
N LYS A 139 -12.10 2.47 -12.97
CA LYS A 139 -11.02 3.39 -12.64
C LYS A 139 -10.83 3.55 -11.13
N HIS A 140 -9.58 3.82 -10.74
CA HIS A 140 -9.17 4.34 -9.43
C HIS A 140 -9.71 3.50 -8.25
N PHE A 141 -9.30 2.26 -8.14
CA PHE A 141 -9.69 1.39 -7.02
C PHE A 141 -8.87 1.70 -5.74
N GLY A 142 -7.70 2.34 -5.85
CA GLY A 142 -6.76 2.46 -4.73
C GLY A 142 -6.25 1.09 -4.33
N SER A 143 -6.79 0.55 -3.25
CA SER A 143 -6.64 -0.83 -2.77
C SER A 143 -5.33 -1.17 -2.04
N ARG A 144 -4.42 -0.22 -1.85
CA ARG A 144 -3.25 -0.48 -1.01
C ARG A 144 -3.66 -0.62 0.44
N ILE A 145 -3.03 -1.57 1.11
CA ILE A 145 -3.30 -1.93 2.50
C ILE A 145 -1.99 -1.98 3.28
N GLU A 146 -2.02 -1.53 4.53
CA GLU A 146 -0.88 -1.56 5.45
C GLU A 146 -1.35 -1.90 6.85
N ILE A 147 -0.50 -2.60 7.61
CA ILE A 147 -0.75 -2.95 9.01
C ILE A 147 0.06 -2.00 9.90
N LEU A 148 -0.60 -1.39 10.86
CA LEU A 148 0.06 -0.68 11.95
C LEU A 148 -0.64 -1.03 13.26
N ASP A 149 0.08 -1.66 14.18
CA ASP A 149 -0.44 -2.20 15.44
C ASP A 149 -1.61 -3.18 15.19
N ASP A 150 -2.77 -2.93 15.80
CA ASP A 150 -3.98 -3.75 15.65
C ASP A 150 -4.90 -3.31 14.52
N TYR A 151 -4.44 -2.39 13.67
CA TYR A 151 -5.25 -1.78 12.64
C TYR A 151 -4.78 -2.10 11.23
N LEU A 152 -5.75 -2.11 10.31
CA LEU A 152 -5.54 -2.05 8.88
C LEU A 152 -5.84 -0.62 8.39
N TYR A 153 -4.92 -0.09 7.62
CA TYR A 153 -5.12 1.13 6.84
C TYR A 153 -5.25 0.74 5.38
N ALA A 154 -6.32 1.17 4.73
CA ALA A 154 -6.52 0.85 3.33
C ALA A 154 -6.86 2.09 2.51
N SER A 155 -6.29 2.18 1.31
CA SER A 155 -6.58 3.27 0.38
C SER A 155 -7.76 2.91 -0.53
N ILE A 156 -8.72 3.79 -0.62
CA ILE A 156 -9.86 3.68 -1.53
C ILE A 156 -9.75 4.81 -2.57
N GLY A 157 -9.65 4.45 -3.83
CA GLY A 157 -9.57 5.44 -4.92
C GLY A 157 -10.92 6.13 -5.19
N GLU A 158 -10.90 7.31 -5.79
CA GLU A 158 -12.09 8.15 -6.01
C GLU A 158 -12.98 7.70 -7.19
N ARG A 159 -12.67 6.55 -7.77
CA ARG A 159 -13.48 5.87 -8.80
C ARG A 159 -13.79 6.74 -10.04
N GLY A 160 -12.92 7.71 -10.38
CA GLY A 160 -13.14 8.66 -11.48
C GLY A 160 -14.25 9.67 -11.23
N LYS A 161 -14.64 9.90 -9.95
CA LYS A 161 -15.75 10.78 -9.56
C LYS A 161 -15.30 12.12 -8.96
N GLY A 162 -14.01 12.33 -8.81
CA GLY A 162 -13.40 13.59 -8.41
C GLY A 162 -13.91 14.13 -7.07
N MET A 163 -14.90 15.02 -7.09
CA MET A 163 -15.41 15.70 -5.89
C MET A 163 -15.97 14.80 -4.79
N ILE A 164 -16.33 13.55 -5.10
CA ILE A 164 -16.80 12.58 -4.11
C ILE A 164 -15.75 12.33 -3.00
N ALA A 165 -14.47 12.48 -3.35
CA ALA A 165 -13.37 12.36 -2.38
C ALA A 165 -13.39 13.42 -1.26
N GLN A 166 -14.24 14.43 -1.36
CA GLN A 166 -14.40 15.48 -0.35
C GLN A 166 -15.62 15.25 0.55
N ASP A 167 -16.39 14.20 0.30
CA ASP A 167 -17.61 13.89 0.99
C ASP A 167 -17.42 12.80 2.03
N PHE A 168 -17.70 13.09 3.29
CA PHE A 168 -17.53 12.17 4.43
C PHE A 168 -18.62 11.09 4.52
N SER A 169 -19.68 11.17 3.71
CA SER A 169 -20.77 10.18 3.71
C SER A 169 -20.46 8.93 2.89
N ASN A 170 -19.25 8.81 2.37
CA ASN A 170 -18.79 7.68 1.57
C ASN A 170 -17.31 7.39 1.82
N SER A 171 -16.83 6.19 1.47
CA SER A 171 -15.44 5.79 1.64
C SER A 171 -14.56 6.04 0.40
N ILE A 172 -15.11 6.63 -0.64
CA ILE A 172 -14.44 6.80 -1.93
C ILE A 172 -13.49 8.01 -1.92
N GLY A 173 -12.23 7.80 -2.31
CA GLY A 173 -11.20 8.84 -2.27
C GLY A 173 -10.65 9.10 -0.86
N SER A 174 -10.47 8.03 -0.09
CA SER A 174 -10.05 8.10 1.31
C SER A 174 -8.99 7.06 1.68
N ILE A 175 -8.39 7.26 2.84
CA ILE A 175 -7.80 6.19 3.65
C ILE A 175 -8.81 5.84 4.72
N ILE A 176 -9.09 4.56 4.86
CA ILE A 176 -9.88 4.02 5.97
C ILE A 176 -8.96 3.38 7.01
N ARG A 177 -9.41 3.34 8.28
CA ARG A 177 -8.79 2.56 9.34
C ARG A 177 -9.84 1.68 10.00
N ILE A 178 -9.56 0.38 10.03
CA ILE A 178 -10.39 -0.65 10.67
C ILE A 178 -9.52 -1.56 11.54
N HIS A 179 -10.10 -2.27 12.47
CA HIS A 179 -9.42 -3.37 13.13
C HIS A 179 -9.10 -4.51 12.15
N LYS A 180 -8.12 -5.34 12.48
CA LYS A 180 -7.71 -6.53 11.69
C LYS A 180 -8.86 -7.51 11.40
N ASN A 181 -9.92 -7.48 12.19
CA ASN A 181 -11.14 -8.31 12.02
C ASN A 181 -12.26 -7.61 11.23
N GLY A 182 -12.08 -6.34 10.85
CA GLY A 182 -13.05 -5.52 10.12
C GLY A 182 -13.93 -4.61 10.98
N GLU A 183 -13.84 -4.68 12.31
CA GLU A 183 -14.55 -3.77 13.20
C GLU A 183 -14.02 -2.33 13.10
N ILE A 184 -14.89 -1.37 13.42
CA ILE A 184 -14.53 0.05 13.37
C ILE A 184 -13.92 0.47 14.71
N PRO A 185 -12.72 1.10 14.73
CA PRO A 185 -12.13 1.63 15.95
C PRO A 185 -12.93 2.81 16.52
N ASP A 186 -13.12 2.84 17.84
CA ASP A 186 -13.88 3.89 18.53
C ASP A 186 -13.19 5.26 18.52
N ASP A 187 -11.88 5.29 18.24
CA ASP A 187 -11.05 6.48 18.22
C ASP A 187 -10.74 6.99 16.80
N ASN A 188 -11.49 6.56 15.79
CA ASN A 188 -11.38 7.11 14.44
C ASN A 188 -11.78 8.60 14.42
N PRO A 189 -11.07 9.45 13.63
CA PRO A 189 -11.20 10.90 13.73
C PRO A 189 -12.58 11.44 13.30
N PHE A 190 -13.38 10.65 12.58
CA PHE A 190 -14.68 11.07 12.04
C PHE A 190 -15.86 10.32 12.67
N ILE A 191 -15.64 9.55 13.73
CA ILE A 191 -16.67 8.69 14.32
C ILE A 191 -17.88 9.46 14.89
N SER A 192 -17.69 10.70 15.31
CA SER A 192 -18.74 11.55 15.90
C SER A 192 -19.42 12.49 14.92
N GLY A 193 -19.08 12.43 13.64
CA GLY A 193 -19.68 13.28 12.61
C GLY A 193 -21.10 12.87 12.24
N ASN A 194 -22.00 13.83 12.02
CA ASN A 194 -23.34 13.55 11.51
C ASN A 194 -23.27 13.05 10.05
N ASN A 195 -23.75 11.83 9.80
CA ASN A 195 -23.72 11.15 8.49
C ASN A 195 -22.31 10.92 7.92
N TRP A 196 -21.26 10.94 8.74
CA TRP A 196 -19.91 10.58 8.33
C TRP A 196 -19.69 9.10 8.51
N LEU A 197 -18.92 8.48 7.62
CA LEU A 197 -18.55 7.08 7.78
C LEU A 197 -17.49 6.92 8.87
N PRO A 198 -17.72 6.08 9.86
CA PRO A 198 -16.83 5.97 11.02
C PRO A 198 -15.48 5.32 10.73
N GLU A 199 -15.36 4.58 9.62
CA GLU A 199 -14.10 3.99 9.18
C GLU A 199 -13.13 4.98 8.53
N LEU A 200 -13.57 6.19 8.21
CA LEU A 200 -12.72 7.20 7.57
C LEU A 200 -11.59 7.62 8.50
N TYR A 201 -10.38 7.68 7.95
CA TYR A 201 -9.19 8.17 8.65
C TYR A 201 -8.62 9.44 8.02
N GLN A 202 -8.60 9.51 6.69
CA GLN A 202 -8.19 10.66 5.90
C GLN A 202 -8.95 10.68 4.58
N ILE A 203 -9.30 11.86 4.07
CA ILE A 203 -10.09 12.00 2.83
C ILE A 203 -9.39 12.90 1.79
N GLY A 204 -9.98 13.02 0.62
CA GLY A 204 -9.55 13.96 -0.41
C GLY A 204 -8.37 13.47 -1.23
N ILE A 205 -8.28 12.18 -1.48
CA ILE A 205 -7.26 11.56 -2.32
C ILE A 205 -7.85 11.06 -3.63
N ARG A 206 -6.99 10.90 -4.66
CA ARG A 206 -7.44 10.47 -5.98
C ARG A 206 -7.35 8.96 -6.18
N ASN A 207 -6.15 8.43 -6.23
CA ASN A 207 -5.89 7.02 -6.50
C ASN A 207 -4.51 6.61 -5.96
N PRO A 208 -4.38 6.37 -4.65
CA PRO A 208 -3.14 5.86 -4.09
C PRO A 208 -2.87 4.44 -4.60
N GLN A 209 -1.68 4.24 -5.17
CA GLN A 209 -1.23 2.93 -5.65
C GLN A 209 0.08 2.47 -5.03
N GLY A 210 0.57 3.17 -4.02
CA GLY A 210 1.59 2.75 -3.09
C GLY A 210 1.17 3.13 -1.68
N MET A 211 1.47 2.25 -0.72
CA MET A 211 1.33 2.51 0.72
C MET A 211 2.43 1.75 1.43
N THR A 212 3.04 2.37 2.41
CA THR A 212 4.11 1.74 3.20
C THR A 212 4.21 2.37 4.57
N LEU A 213 4.58 1.56 5.55
CA LEU A 213 4.93 1.99 6.90
C LEU A 213 6.41 2.36 6.96
N ASP A 214 6.72 3.53 7.50
CA ASP A 214 8.07 3.85 7.96
C ASP A 214 8.24 3.33 9.39
N PRO A 215 9.05 2.29 9.60
CA PRO A 215 9.20 1.66 10.92
C PRO A 215 9.96 2.53 11.93
N GLN A 216 10.68 3.58 11.48
CA GLN A 216 11.40 4.48 12.38
C GLN A 216 10.47 5.51 13.04
N THR A 217 9.45 5.95 12.32
CA THR A 217 8.52 6.99 12.77
C THR A 217 7.10 6.49 13.01
N ASN A 218 6.82 5.20 12.76
CA ASN A 218 5.48 4.62 12.77
C ASN A 218 4.48 5.44 11.93
N SER A 219 4.95 5.94 10.79
CA SER A 219 4.15 6.78 9.90
C SER A 219 3.86 6.06 8.59
N ILE A 220 2.62 6.08 8.16
CA ILE A 220 2.21 5.52 6.88
C ILE A 220 2.32 6.60 5.79
N TYR A 221 2.90 6.24 4.68
CA TYR A 221 3.01 7.07 3.48
C TYR A 221 2.29 6.44 2.30
N ILE A 222 1.75 7.28 1.43
CA ILE A 222 1.11 6.88 0.18
C ILE A 222 1.81 7.51 -1.02
N SER A 223 1.83 6.81 -2.15
CA SER A 223 2.05 7.42 -3.46
C SER A 223 0.71 7.52 -4.19
N ASN A 224 0.37 8.71 -4.65
CA ASN A 224 -0.94 8.99 -5.24
C ASN A 224 -0.80 9.53 -6.67
N HIS A 225 -1.59 8.97 -7.58
CA HIS A 225 -1.66 9.42 -8.97
C HIS A 225 -2.43 10.72 -9.13
N GLY A 226 -1.80 11.72 -9.73
CA GLY A 226 -2.43 12.92 -10.29
C GLY A 226 -3.13 12.67 -11.64
N PRO A 227 -3.79 13.68 -12.23
CA PRO A 227 -4.53 13.50 -13.49
C PRO A 227 -3.68 13.64 -14.77
N LYS A 228 -2.77 14.59 -14.83
CA LYS A 228 -1.87 14.90 -15.96
C LYS A 228 -0.47 15.27 -15.49
N GLY A 229 -0.15 14.93 -14.28
CA GLY A 229 0.97 15.34 -13.45
C GLY A 229 0.48 15.51 -12.03
N GLY A 230 1.32 16.02 -11.12
CA GLY A 230 0.96 16.20 -9.72
C GLY A 230 0.82 14.88 -8.95
N ASP A 231 1.52 13.83 -9.39
CA ASP A 231 1.76 12.66 -8.58
C ASP A 231 2.53 13.07 -7.33
N PHE A 232 2.20 12.52 -6.18
CA PHE A 232 2.87 12.89 -4.94
C PHE A 232 3.06 11.71 -3.99
N ILE A 233 4.05 11.86 -3.12
CA ILE A 233 4.19 11.05 -1.91
C ILE A 233 3.71 11.90 -0.75
N GLY A 234 2.81 11.34 0.06
CA GLY A 234 2.23 12.05 1.19
C GLY A 234 2.08 11.19 2.41
N LYS A 235 2.15 11.82 3.60
CA LYS A 235 1.94 11.16 4.87
C LYS A 235 0.46 10.99 5.14
N VAL A 236 0.05 9.81 5.62
CA VAL A 236 -1.30 9.57 6.16
C VAL A 236 -1.41 10.22 7.53
N VAL A 237 -2.39 11.12 7.69
CA VAL A 237 -2.57 11.90 8.91
C VAL A 237 -4.03 11.86 9.35
N SER A 238 -4.24 11.49 10.62
CA SER A 238 -5.57 11.39 11.23
C SER A 238 -6.39 12.66 11.04
N GLY A 239 -7.62 12.53 10.59
CA GLY A 239 -8.56 13.63 10.43
C GLY A 239 -8.24 14.62 9.30
N SER A 240 -7.18 14.39 8.53
CA SER A 240 -6.70 15.31 7.50
C SER A 240 -7.42 15.15 6.18
N LYS A 241 -7.23 16.16 5.30
CA LYS A 241 -7.70 16.17 3.92
C LYS A 241 -6.55 16.49 2.98
N TYR A 242 -6.35 15.65 1.96
CA TYR A 242 -5.74 16.09 0.71
C TYR A 242 -6.81 16.78 -0.16
N GLY A 243 -6.48 17.81 -0.86
CA GLY A 243 -7.46 18.66 -1.54
C GLY A 243 -7.99 18.16 -2.88
N TRP A 244 -7.88 16.86 -3.20
CA TRP A 244 -8.40 16.34 -4.46
C TRP A 244 -9.90 16.61 -4.59
N LYS A 245 -10.30 17.11 -5.50
CA LYS A 245 -10.44 17.74 -6.79
C LYS A 245 -10.60 19.28 -6.61
N LYS A 246 -10.51 19.78 -5.36
CA LYS A 246 -10.57 21.23 -5.07
C LYS A 246 -9.27 21.93 -5.44
N ILE A 247 -8.16 21.26 -5.13
CA ILE A 247 -6.81 21.69 -5.48
C ILE A 247 -6.31 20.70 -6.53
N GLY A 248 -6.20 21.13 -7.77
CA GLY A 248 -5.67 20.33 -8.87
C GLY A 248 -4.17 20.55 -9.01
N TRP A 249 -3.42 19.46 -9.14
CA TRP A 249 -2.03 19.46 -9.54
C TRP A 249 -1.96 18.93 -10.97
N GLY A 250 -1.50 19.75 -11.94
CA GLY A 250 -1.36 19.37 -13.36
C GLY A 250 -2.57 19.62 -14.23
#